data_9afd1cd9ccb8e571caf896105aeb8623
#
_entry.id   9afd1cd9ccb8e571caf896105aeb8623
#
_cell.length_a   1.000
_cell.length_b   1.000
_cell.length_c   1.000
_cell.angle_alpha   90.00
_cell.angle_beta   90.00
_cell.angle_gamma   90.00
#
_symmetry.space_group_name_H-M   'P 1'
#
loop_
_entity.id
_entity.type
_entity.pdbx_description
1 polymer ?
#
loop_
_entity_poly.entity_id
_entity_poly.type
_entity_poly.pdbx_seq_one_letter_code
_entity_poly.pdbx_strand_id
1 'polypeptide(L)'
;MSDDLVLQVRDLNVWYRPSGTVGRRKRQQVLHDVSFELHRGEILGLVGESGSGKTTLARTILGFVPDYTGTITHYTKRPQMVFQDPASSLNPSRTVGWILAEPLRIYGKYGKEEITRRVERTMELVGLDPECRDRLPHQLSGGQRQRVCIGAALIVHPQLIVADEAVSALDVTIQAQILQLIARLRRELGISYLFISHDLNVVYEICD
;
A
#
# COMPACT_ATOMS: atom_id res chain seq x y z
N MET A 1 -7.74 20.97 16.08
CA MET A 1 -6.58 20.08 16.23
C MET A 1 -6.78 18.70 15.57
N SER A 2 -7.98 18.35 15.08
CA SER A 2 -8.20 17.08 14.35
C SER A 2 -8.10 17.20 12.82
N ASP A 3 -7.88 18.39 12.26
CA ASP A 3 -7.91 18.63 10.81
C ASP A 3 -6.67 18.12 10.06
N ASP A 4 -5.64 17.69 10.77
CA ASP A 4 -4.37 17.25 10.19
C ASP A 4 -4.14 15.73 10.25
N LEU A 5 -5.00 14.98 10.94
CA LEU A 5 -4.90 13.53 11.05
C LEU A 5 -5.49 12.83 9.83
N VAL A 6 -4.82 11.79 9.35
CA VAL A 6 -5.34 10.86 8.33
C VAL A 6 -5.68 9.50 8.92
N LEU A 7 -4.97 9.08 9.98
CA LEU A 7 -5.19 7.83 10.69
C LEU A 7 -4.85 8.00 12.17
N GLN A 8 -5.69 7.43 13.04
CA GLN A 8 -5.41 7.28 14.47
C GLN A 8 -5.68 5.85 14.89
N VAL A 9 -4.71 5.25 15.55
CA VAL A 9 -4.81 3.91 16.14
C VAL A 9 -4.62 4.05 17.65
N ARG A 10 -5.51 3.45 18.47
CA ARG A 10 -5.45 3.49 19.93
C ARG A 10 -5.69 2.12 20.52
N ASP A 11 -4.79 1.71 21.41
CA ASP A 11 -4.86 0.50 22.24
C ASP A 11 -5.19 -0.76 21.41
N LEU A 12 -4.61 -0.84 20.20
CA LEU A 12 -4.91 -1.90 19.25
C LEU A 12 -4.27 -3.20 19.68
N ASN A 13 -5.11 -4.19 19.91
CA ASN A 13 -4.73 -5.57 20.18
C ASN A 13 -5.32 -6.46 19.09
N VAL A 14 -4.53 -7.36 18.49
CA VAL A 14 -4.95 -8.21 17.37
C VAL A 14 -4.64 -9.67 17.66
N TRP A 15 -5.61 -10.53 17.32
CA TRP A 15 -5.47 -11.98 17.47
C TRP A 15 -5.65 -12.72 16.15
N TYR A 16 -4.87 -13.79 15.99
CA TYR A 16 -5.07 -14.74 14.91
C TYR A 16 -5.67 -16.05 15.43
N ARG A 17 -6.55 -16.61 14.62
CA ARG A 17 -6.99 -18.00 14.77
C ARG A 17 -6.24 -18.83 13.74
N PRO A 18 -5.42 -19.81 14.15
CA PRO A 18 -4.76 -20.69 13.19
C PRO A 18 -5.81 -21.42 12.34
N SER A 19 -5.69 -21.29 11.00
CA SER A 19 -6.57 -21.99 10.05
C SER A 19 -6.29 -23.50 10.08
N GLY A 20 -7.32 -24.34 10.06
CA GLY A 20 -7.21 -25.76 9.68
C GLY A 20 -7.21 -26.81 10.77
N THR A 21 -7.78 -26.56 11.95
CA THR A 21 -8.02 -27.66 12.91
C THR A 21 -9.39 -27.52 13.58
N VAL A 22 -10.20 -28.55 13.44
CA VAL A 22 -11.38 -28.81 14.25
C VAL A 22 -10.88 -29.08 15.69
N GLY A 23 -10.97 -28.06 16.56
CA GLY A 23 -10.56 -28.15 17.95
C GLY A 23 -10.18 -26.78 18.53
N ARG A 24 -10.41 -26.57 19.85
CA ARG A 24 -10.11 -25.34 20.60
C ARG A 24 -8.61 -24.98 20.57
N ARG A 25 -8.07 -24.43 19.47
CA ARG A 25 -6.76 -23.79 19.52
C ARG A 25 -6.92 -22.37 20.11
N LYS A 26 -6.07 -22.05 21.07
CA LYS A 26 -6.01 -20.75 21.72
C LYS A 26 -5.76 -19.67 20.63
N ARG A 27 -6.53 -18.61 20.65
CA ARG A 27 -6.21 -17.35 19.94
C ARG A 27 -4.80 -16.95 20.30
N GLN A 28 -3.99 -16.65 19.29
CA GLN A 28 -2.65 -16.13 19.50
C GLN A 28 -2.71 -14.62 19.32
N GLN A 29 -2.32 -13.87 20.34
CA GLN A 29 -2.18 -12.43 20.23
C GLN A 29 -0.90 -12.11 19.48
N VAL A 30 -1.00 -11.20 18.49
CA VAL A 30 0.08 -10.79 17.60
C VAL A 30 0.44 -9.33 17.81
N LEU A 31 -0.53 -8.49 18.11
CA LEU A 31 -0.29 -7.07 18.45
C LEU A 31 -0.79 -6.80 19.86
N HIS A 32 -0.01 -6.00 20.59
CA HIS A 32 -0.23 -5.66 21.99
C HIS A 32 -0.22 -4.14 22.16
N ASP A 33 -1.36 -3.55 22.51
CA ASP A 33 -1.55 -2.13 22.90
C ASP A 33 -0.87 -1.12 21.96
N VAL A 34 -1.02 -1.33 20.62
CA VAL A 34 -0.41 -0.46 19.63
C VAL A 34 -1.21 0.84 19.51
N SER A 35 -0.53 1.98 19.72
CA SER A 35 -1.13 3.30 19.56
C SER A 35 -0.21 4.23 18.79
N PHE A 36 -0.73 4.92 17.78
CA PHE A 36 -0.01 5.96 17.01
C PHE A 36 -0.97 6.83 16.22
N GLU A 37 -0.47 7.93 15.73
CA GLU A 37 -1.16 8.86 14.85
C GLU A 37 -0.35 9.06 13.58
N LEU A 38 -1.03 9.30 12.46
CA LEU A 38 -0.42 9.61 11.17
C LEU A 38 -1.06 10.89 10.64
N HIS A 39 -0.22 11.85 10.33
CA HIS A 39 -0.63 13.19 9.89
C HIS A 39 -0.65 13.31 8.37
N ARG A 40 -1.31 14.36 7.89
CA ARG A 40 -1.43 14.64 6.46
C ARG A 40 -0.06 14.94 5.85
N GLY A 41 0.24 14.25 4.76
CA GLY A 41 1.52 14.39 4.05
C GLY A 41 2.73 13.84 4.79
N GLU A 42 2.54 13.11 5.89
CA GLU A 42 3.58 12.42 6.65
C GLU A 42 3.91 11.05 6.04
N ILE A 43 5.17 10.64 6.09
CA ILE A 43 5.60 9.25 5.89
C ILE A 43 6.03 8.69 7.24
N LEU A 44 5.12 7.97 7.90
CA LEU A 44 5.41 7.31 9.17
C LEU A 44 6.07 5.95 8.91
N GLY A 45 7.29 5.77 9.40
CA GLY A 45 8.04 4.52 9.28
C GLY A 45 7.67 3.51 10.36
N LEU A 46 7.34 2.28 9.96
CA LEU A 46 7.16 1.15 10.87
C LEU A 46 8.27 0.12 10.63
N VAL A 47 9.14 -0.03 11.63
CA VAL A 47 10.32 -0.90 11.54
C VAL A 47 10.21 -2.04 12.55
N GLY A 48 10.83 -3.16 12.24
CA GLY A 48 10.92 -4.31 13.14
C GLY A 48 11.33 -5.58 12.41
N GLU A 49 11.70 -6.59 13.18
CA GLU A 49 12.09 -7.90 12.65
C GLU A 49 10.96 -8.60 11.88
N SER A 50 11.33 -9.59 11.07
CA SER A 50 10.34 -10.44 10.40
C SER A 50 9.50 -11.18 11.47
N GLY A 51 8.19 -11.21 11.28
CA GLY A 51 7.26 -11.82 12.23
C GLY A 51 6.85 -10.94 13.43
N SER A 52 7.33 -9.69 13.54
CA SER A 52 6.93 -8.76 14.62
C SER A 52 5.49 -8.22 14.53
N GLY A 53 4.74 -8.58 13.49
CA GLY A 53 3.33 -8.18 13.35
C GLY A 53 3.07 -6.98 12.43
N LYS A 54 4.06 -6.43 11.73
CA LYS A 54 3.92 -5.26 10.84
C LYS A 54 2.85 -5.43 9.77
N THR A 55 2.92 -6.52 9.02
CA THR A 55 1.90 -6.86 8.01
C THR A 55 0.53 -7.11 8.63
N THR A 56 0.48 -7.67 9.85
CA THR A 56 -0.76 -7.82 10.60
C THR A 56 -1.38 -6.47 10.92
N LEU A 57 -0.58 -5.51 11.39
CA LEU A 57 -1.02 -4.13 11.65
C LEU A 57 -1.57 -3.48 10.37
N ALA A 58 -0.82 -3.55 9.27
CA ALA A 58 -1.25 -3.03 7.97
C ALA A 58 -2.61 -3.59 7.54
N ARG A 59 -2.75 -4.91 7.59
CA ARG A 59 -3.99 -5.60 7.23
C ARG A 59 -5.16 -5.28 8.16
N THR A 60 -4.89 -5.12 9.47
CA THR A 60 -5.93 -4.74 10.43
C THR A 60 -6.42 -3.32 10.18
N ILE A 61 -5.51 -2.36 9.96
CA ILE A 61 -5.85 -0.97 9.60
C ILE A 61 -6.75 -0.93 8.36
N LEU A 62 -6.48 -1.76 7.37
CA LEU A 62 -7.25 -1.81 6.12
C LEU A 62 -8.52 -2.70 6.21
N GLY A 63 -8.83 -3.24 7.39
CA GLY A 63 -10.04 -4.02 7.63
C GLY A 63 -9.99 -5.48 7.15
N PHE A 64 -8.81 -6.01 6.77
CA PHE A 64 -8.66 -7.41 6.37
C PHE A 64 -8.60 -8.38 7.55
N VAL A 65 -8.29 -7.90 8.76
CA VAL A 65 -8.26 -8.69 10.00
C VAL A 65 -9.30 -8.14 10.96
N PRO A 66 -10.45 -8.84 11.15
CA PRO A 66 -11.55 -8.33 11.96
C PRO A 66 -11.43 -8.66 13.46
N ASP A 67 -10.51 -9.55 13.88
CA ASP A 67 -10.39 -10.02 15.26
C ASP A 67 -9.42 -9.14 16.05
N TYR A 68 -9.88 -7.95 16.44
CA TYR A 68 -9.09 -6.98 17.22
C TYR A 68 -9.94 -6.27 18.26
N THR A 69 -9.27 -5.63 19.24
CA THR A 69 -9.82 -4.62 20.16
C THR A 69 -9.02 -3.34 20.07
N GLY A 70 -9.53 -2.27 20.63
CA GLY A 70 -8.98 -0.92 20.46
C GLY A 70 -9.75 -0.15 19.40
N THR A 71 -9.18 0.96 18.94
CA THR A 71 -9.86 1.85 17.97
C THR A 71 -8.96 2.17 16.79
N ILE A 72 -9.52 2.06 15.58
CA ILE A 72 -8.89 2.52 14.34
C ILE A 72 -9.83 3.56 13.73
N THR A 73 -9.37 4.81 13.63
CA THR A 73 -10.14 5.90 13.07
C THR A 73 -9.47 6.41 11.80
N HIS A 74 -10.16 6.28 10.67
CA HIS A 74 -9.75 6.87 9.40
C HIS A 74 -10.40 8.23 9.22
N TYR A 75 -9.59 9.27 9.09
CA TYR A 75 -10.05 10.62 8.74
C TYR A 75 -10.05 10.85 7.22
N THR A 76 -9.62 9.84 6.47
CA THR A 76 -9.54 9.86 5.00
C THR A 76 -10.38 8.75 4.39
N LYS A 77 -10.73 8.93 3.13
CA LYS A 77 -11.47 7.93 2.36
C LYS A 77 -10.50 7.10 1.51
N ARG A 78 -10.83 5.82 1.33
CA ARG A 78 -10.17 4.91 0.38
C ARG A 78 -8.67 4.71 0.66
N PRO A 79 -8.26 4.34 1.86
CA PRO A 79 -6.88 3.93 2.07
C PRO A 79 -6.54 2.79 1.11
N GLN A 80 -5.32 2.78 0.59
CA GLN A 80 -4.84 1.76 -0.35
C GLN A 80 -3.64 1.04 0.22
N MET A 81 -3.33 -0.13 -0.34
CA MET A 81 -2.15 -0.91 0.03
C MET A 81 -1.27 -1.16 -1.19
N VAL A 82 0.04 -1.03 -0.99
CA VAL A 82 1.05 -1.55 -1.90
C VAL A 82 1.73 -2.72 -1.20
N PHE A 83 1.62 -3.90 -1.80
CA PHE A 83 2.10 -5.15 -1.21
C PHE A 83 3.58 -5.40 -1.49
N GLN A 84 4.18 -6.25 -0.68
CA GLN A 84 5.59 -6.64 -0.73
C GLN A 84 6.00 -7.27 -2.07
N ASP A 85 5.19 -8.17 -2.61
CA ASP A 85 5.47 -8.88 -3.84
C ASP A 85 4.58 -8.40 -5.00
N PRO A 86 5.14 -7.61 -5.94
CA PRO A 86 4.40 -7.16 -7.11
C PRO A 86 3.95 -8.30 -8.03
N ALA A 87 4.70 -9.42 -8.06
CA ALA A 87 4.39 -10.52 -8.96
C ALA A 87 3.12 -11.26 -8.54
N SER A 88 2.92 -11.45 -7.23
CA SER A 88 1.70 -12.06 -6.69
C SER A 88 0.52 -11.10 -6.62
N SER A 89 0.77 -9.79 -6.62
CA SER A 89 -0.26 -8.75 -6.48
C SER A 89 -0.96 -8.41 -7.80
N LEU A 90 -0.30 -8.63 -8.94
CA LEU A 90 -0.82 -8.32 -10.26
C LEU A 90 -1.46 -9.55 -10.89
N ASN A 91 -2.66 -9.40 -11.47
CA ASN A 91 -3.30 -10.46 -12.23
C ASN A 91 -2.47 -10.80 -13.48
N PRO A 92 -1.85 -12.00 -13.57
CA PRO A 92 -0.92 -12.33 -14.64
C PRO A 92 -1.57 -12.44 -16.03
N SER A 93 -2.90 -12.59 -16.07
CA SER A 93 -3.68 -12.74 -17.30
C SER A 93 -4.24 -11.42 -17.83
N ARG A 94 -3.89 -10.29 -17.20
CA ARG A 94 -4.42 -8.97 -17.56
C ARG A 94 -3.30 -8.02 -17.94
N THR A 95 -3.57 -7.14 -18.91
CA THR A 95 -2.64 -6.10 -19.30
C THR A 95 -2.51 -5.01 -18.24
N VAL A 96 -1.41 -4.27 -18.26
CA VAL A 96 -1.18 -3.10 -17.37
C VAL A 96 -2.36 -2.13 -17.40
N GLY A 97 -2.83 -1.76 -18.59
CA GLY A 97 -3.96 -0.85 -18.75
C GLY A 97 -5.25 -1.39 -18.12
N TRP A 98 -5.46 -2.72 -18.20
CA TRP A 98 -6.61 -3.35 -17.55
C TRP A 98 -6.48 -3.31 -16.03
N ILE A 99 -5.30 -3.65 -15.48
CA ILE A 99 -5.00 -3.67 -14.05
C ILE A 99 -5.18 -2.25 -13.45
N LEU A 100 -4.61 -1.24 -14.09
CA LEU A 100 -4.77 0.15 -13.64
C LEU A 100 -6.24 0.62 -13.70
N ALA A 101 -7.02 0.16 -14.68
CA ALA A 101 -8.42 0.52 -14.81
C ALA A 101 -9.35 -0.21 -13.81
N GLU A 102 -8.92 -1.35 -13.26
CA GLU A 102 -9.77 -2.21 -12.41
C GLU A 102 -10.35 -1.48 -11.19
N PRO A 103 -9.56 -0.73 -10.38
CA PRO A 103 -10.10 -0.01 -9.23
C PRO A 103 -11.19 0.99 -9.63
N LEU A 104 -11.05 1.68 -10.76
CA LEU A 104 -12.06 2.62 -11.25
C LEU A 104 -13.35 1.93 -11.68
N ARG A 105 -13.25 0.73 -12.27
CA ARG A 105 -14.42 -0.08 -12.65
C ARG A 105 -15.18 -0.58 -11.42
N ILE A 106 -14.47 -1.00 -10.37
CA ILE A 106 -15.07 -1.43 -9.10
C ILE A 106 -15.89 -0.31 -8.48
N TYR A 107 -15.39 0.93 -8.51
CA TYR A 107 -16.16 2.08 -8.02
C TYR A 107 -17.36 2.47 -8.90
N GLY A 108 -17.43 2.02 -10.16
CA GLY A 108 -18.58 2.10 -11.03
C GLY A 108 -19.06 3.52 -11.41
N LYS A 109 -18.22 4.55 -11.21
CA LYS A 109 -18.60 5.96 -11.36
C LYS A 109 -18.06 6.63 -12.62
N TYR A 110 -17.25 5.93 -13.41
CA TYR A 110 -16.47 6.52 -14.51
C TYR A 110 -16.86 5.91 -15.85
N GLY A 111 -17.05 6.75 -16.84
CA GLY A 111 -17.23 6.33 -18.24
C GLY A 111 -15.92 5.82 -18.85
N LYS A 112 -16.02 5.13 -19.98
CA LYS A 112 -14.87 4.47 -20.64
C LYS A 112 -13.74 5.45 -20.99
N GLU A 113 -14.09 6.63 -21.53
CA GLU A 113 -13.12 7.67 -21.90
C GLU A 113 -12.37 8.24 -20.67
N GLU A 114 -13.10 8.47 -19.59
CA GLU A 114 -12.53 8.96 -18.34
C GLU A 114 -11.57 7.93 -17.74
N ILE A 115 -11.93 6.63 -17.76
CA ILE A 115 -11.04 5.55 -17.32
C ILE A 115 -9.75 5.55 -18.14
N THR A 116 -9.86 5.65 -19.47
CA THR A 116 -8.69 5.67 -20.37
C THR A 116 -7.76 6.84 -20.02
N ARG A 117 -8.29 8.04 -19.91
CA ARG A 117 -7.52 9.25 -19.58
C ARG A 117 -6.83 9.13 -18.21
N ARG A 118 -7.52 8.56 -17.20
CA ARG A 118 -6.95 8.35 -15.87
C ARG A 118 -5.84 7.31 -15.86
N VAL A 119 -5.98 6.23 -16.63
CA VAL A 119 -4.93 5.22 -16.80
C VAL A 119 -3.67 5.85 -17.42
N GLU A 120 -3.82 6.60 -18.51
CA GLU A 120 -2.70 7.28 -19.18
C GLU A 120 -2.01 8.27 -18.22
N ARG A 121 -2.78 9.09 -17.53
CA ARG A 121 -2.24 10.02 -16.54
C ARG A 121 -1.53 9.31 -15.38
N THR A 122 -2.07 8.18 -14.92
CA THR A 122 -1.44 7.40 -13.86
C THR A 122 -0.13 6.77 -14.32
N MET A 123 -0.07 6.23 -15.55
CA MET A 123 1.17 5.71 -16.13
C MET A 123 2.26 6.80 -16.20
N GLU A 124 1.91 8.00 -16.64
CA GLU A 124 2.82 9.15 -16.65
C GLU A 124 3.32 9.49 -15.22
N LEU A 125 2.40 9.57 -14.24
CA LEU A 125 2.73 9.88 -12.85
C LEU A 125 3.71 8.87 -12.23
N VAL A 126 3.57 7.59 -12.54
CA VAL A 126 4.47 6.56 -12.02
C VAL A 126 5.71 6.32 -12.91
N GLY A 127 5.84 7.04 -14.02
CA GLY A 127 6.97 6.94 -14.95
C GLY A 127 7.01 5.61 -15.70
N LEU A 128 5.86 5.12 -16.13
CA LEU A 128 5.72 3.98 -17.04
C LEU A 128 5.61 4.47 -18.48
N ASP A 129 6.35 3.82 -19.37
CA ASP A 129 6.24 4.05 -20.81
C ASP A 129 4.82 3.70 -21.29
N PRO A 130 4.17 4.54 -22.13
CA PRO A 130 2.87 4.24 -22.72
C PRO A 130 2.78 2.88 -23.41
N GLU A 131 3.87 2.40 -24.01
CA GLU A 131 3.93 1.07 -24.63
C GLU A 131 3.71 -0.08 -23.63
N CYS A 132 3.94 0.15 -22.33
CA CYS A 132 3.68 -0.85 -21.30
C CYS A 132 2.19 -1.13 -21.10
N ARG A 133 1.29 -0.26 -21.60
CA ARG A 133 -0.16 -0.36 -21.39
C ARG A 133 -0.74 -1.72 -21.79
N ASP A 134 -0.29 -2.26 -22.91
CA ASP A 134 -0.81 -3.50 -23.48
C ASP A 134 0.03 -4.73 -23.12
N ARG A 135 1.10 -4.55 -22.33
CA ARG A 135 1.93 -5.64 -21.82
C ARG A 135 1.28 -6.36 -20.66
N LEU A 136 1.61 -7.65 -20.53
CA LEU A 136 1.26 -8.48 -19.38
C LEU A 136 2.34 -8.34 -18.28
N PRO A 137 2.02 -8.59 -16.99
CA PRO A 137 2.98 -8.45 -15.88
C PRO A 137 4.30 -9.20 -16.07
N HIS A 138 4.29 -10.40 -16.68
CA HIS A 138 5.50 -11.19 -16.91
C HIS A 138 6.44 -10.57 -17.98
N GLN A 139 5.96 -9.63 -18.78
CA GLN A 139 6.74 -8.91 -19.79
C GLN A 139 7.40 -7.64 -19.23
N LEU A 140 7.22 -7.35 -17.95
CA LEU A 140 7.73 -6.18 -17.26
C LEU A 140 8.94 -6.52 -16.38
N SER A 141 9.85 -5.55 -16.19
CA SER A 141 10.88 -5.64 -15.16
C SER A 141 10.27 -5.57 -13.75
N GLY A 142 11.05 -5.93 -12.71
CA GLY A 142 10.63 -5.82 -11.32
C GLY A 142 10.19 -4.41 -10.95
N GLY A 143 10.98 -3.41 -11.31
CA GLY A 143 10.66 -2.00 -11.07
C GLY A 143 9.43 -1.51 -11.84
N GLN A 144 9.22 -1.97 -13.07
CA GLN A 144 8.00 -1.66 -13.82
C GLN A 144 6.77 -2.28 -13.17
N ARG A 145 6.83 -3.54 -12.72
CA ARG A 145 5.74 -4.18 -11.95
C ARG A 145 5.42 -3.39 -10.68
N GLN A 146 6.44 -2.95 -9.94
CA GLN A 146 6.23 -2.14 -8.74
C GLN A 146 5.56 -0.80 -9.07
N ARG A 147 5.94 -0.14 -10.15
CA ARG A 147 5.27 1.08 -10.63
C ARG A 147 3.81 0.84 -11.00
N VAL A 148 3.46 -0.32 -11.55
CA VAL A 148 2.06 -0.71 -11.81
C VAL A 148 1.29 -0.87 -10.50
N CYS A 149 1.86 -1.53 -9.48
CA CYS A 149 1.23 -1.68 -8.15
C CYS A 149 0.98 -0.32 -7.50
N ILE A 150 1.97 0.58 -7.53
CA ILE A 150 1.83 1.96 -7.03
C ILE A 150 0.75 2.70 -7.82
N GLY A 151 0.75 2.59 -9.15
CA GLY A 151 -0.24 3.20 -10.02
C GLY A 151 -1.67 2.72 -9.73
N ALA A 152 -1.87 1.42 -9.52
CA ALA A 152 -3.17 0.85 -9.16
C ALA A 152 -3.70 1.40 -7.82
N ALA A 153 -2.80 1.62 -6.85
CA ALA A 153 -3.16 2.28 -5.60
C ALA A 153 -3.50 3.77 -5.79
N LEU A 154 -2.76 4.48 -6.65
CA LEU A 154 -2.90 5.93 -6.87
C LEU A 154 -4.15 6.32 -7.64
N ILE A 155 -4.61 5.49 -8.58
CA ILE A 155 -5.62 5.87 -9.57
C ILE A 155 -6.98 6.27 -8.97
N VAL A 156 -7.24 5.84 -7.73
CA VAL A 156 -8.43 6.19 -6.96
C VAL A 156 -8.26 7.45 -6.11
N HIS A 157 -7.13 8.13 -6.23
CA HIS A 157 -6.76 9.33 -5.47
C HIS A 157 -6.84 9.12 -3.94
N PRO A 158 -6.07 8.18 -3.38
CA PRO A 158 -6.04 7.95 -1.94
C PRO A 158 -5.35 9.10 -1.22
N GLN A 159 -5.71 9.32 0.03
CA GLN A 159 -4.98 10.23 0.94
C GLN A 159 -4.03 9.48 1.87
N LEU A 160 -4.20 8.16 1.97
CA LEU A 160 -3.36 7.25 2.74
C LEU A 160 -3.00 6.02 1.90
N ILE A 161 -1.71 5.71 1.87
CA ILE A 161 -1.19 4.45 1.32
C ILE A 161 -0.40 3.72 2.42
N VAL A 162 -0.73 2.45 2.62
CA VAL A 162 0.07 1.53 3.44
C VAL A 162 1.02 0.78 2.50
N ALA A 163 2.32 1.05 2.62
CA ALA A 163 3.37 0.42 1.82
C ALA A 163 4.04 -0.69 2.65
N ASP A 164 3.63 -1.94 2.44
CA ASP A 164 4.14 -3.09 3.18
C ASP A 164 5.32 -3.72 2.43
N GLU A 165 6.54 -3.41 2.89
CA GLU A 165 7.81 -3.84 2.30
C GLU A 165 7.90 -3.60 0.77
N ALA A 166 7.34 -2.50 0.32
CA ALA A 166 7.12 -2.20 -1.11
C ALA A 166 8.40 -2.12 -1.97
N VAL A 167 9.60 -2.15 -1.38
CA VAL A 167 10.88 -2.08 -2.09
C VAL A 167 11.83 -3.24 -1.77
N SER A 168 11.46 -4.14 -0.85
CA SER A 168 12.37 -5.18 -0.31
C SER A 168 12.82 -6.22 -1.34
N ALA A 169 12.03 -6.45 -2.40
CA ALA A 169 12.32 -7.44 -3.45
C ALA A 169 13.06 -6.85 -4.66
N LEU A 170 13.49 -5.57 -4.58
CA LEU A 170 14.12 -4.84 -5.68
C LEU A 170 15.63 -4.71 -5.46
N ASP A 171 16.40 -4.65 -6.55
CA ASP A 171 17.80 -4.26 -6.47
C ASP A 171 17.96 -2.80 -5.99
N VAL A 172 19.13 -2.48 -5.43
CA VAL A 172 19.40 -1.18 -4.78
C VAL A 172 19.11 0.02 -5.70
N THR A 173 19.45 -0.09 -6.99
CA THR A 173 19.24 1.01 -7.95
C THR A 173 17.76 1.25 -8.20
N ILE A 174 17.00 0.19 -8.42
CA ILE A 174 15.54 0.27 -8.63
C ILE A 174 14.84 0.69 -7.34
N GLN A 175 15.30 0.18 -6.18
CA GLN A 175 14.80 0.60 -4.88
C GLN A 175 14.89 2.12 -4.71
N ALA A 176 16.06 2.72 -4.95
CA ALA A 176 16.24 4.18 -4.86
C ALA A 176 15.29 4.94 -5.79
N GLN A 177 15.08 4.45 -7.02
CA GLN A 177 14.12 5.07 -7.95
C GLN A 177 12.67 5.00 -7.45
N ILE A 178 12.27 3.92 -6.79
CA ILE A 178 10.92 3.77 -6.24
C ILE A 178 10.75 4.66 -5.00
N LEU A 179 11.76 4.78 -4.14
CA LEU A 179 11.74 5.70 -3.00
C LEU A 179 11.61 7.16 -3.46
N GLN A 180 12.38 7.57 -4.47
CA GLN A 180 12.25 8.89 -5.08
C GLN A 180 10.86 9.13 -5.68
N LEU A 181 10.26 8.11 -6.31
CA LEU A 181 8.89 8.17 -6.81
C LEU A 181 7.90 8.42 -5.68
N ILE A 182 7.98 7.66 -4.58
CA ILE A 182 7.10 7.81 -3.40
C ILE A 182 7.25 9.21 -2.79
N ALA A 183 8.49 9.69 -2.60
CA ALA A 183 8.76 11.01 -2.07
C ALA A 183 8.21 12.13 -2.98
N ARG A 184 8.29 11.97 -4.31
CA ARG A 184 7.71 12.89 -5.27
C ARG A 184 6.17 12.90 -5.17
N LEU A 185 5.55 11.72 -5.17
CA LEU A 185 4.08 11.57 -5.09
C LEU A 185 3.52 12.17 -3.79
N ARG A 186 4.23 11.97 -2.66
CA ARG A 186 3.91 12.64 -1.40
C ARG A 186 3.84 14.16 -1.57
N ARG A 187 4.91 14.76 -2.13
CA ARG A 187 5.00 16.23 -2.28
C ARG A 187 3.98 16.79 -3.27
N GLU A 188 3.78 16.13 -4.40
CA GLU A 188 2.92 16.62 -5.48
C GLU A 188 1.43 16.39 -5.19
N LEU A 189 1.07 15.30 -4.53
CA LEU A 189 -0.31 14.87 -4.33
C LEU A 189 -0.78 14.95 -2.87
N GLY A 190 0.10 15.28 -1.93
CA GLY A 190 -0.22 15.37 -0.50
C GLY A 190 -0.61 14.03 0.13
N ILE A 191 -0.09 12.92 -0.39
CA ILE A 191 -0.41 11.57 0.10
C ILE A 191 0.40 11.29 1.36
N SER A 192 -0.25 10.72 2.37
CA SER A 192 0.39 10.22 3.59
C SER A 192 0.70 8.74 3.44
N TYR A 193 1.78 8.28 4.06
CA TYR A 193 2.20 6.88 3.98
C TYR A 193 2.43 6.28 5.36
N LEU A 194 1.92 5.07 5.57
CA LEU A 194 2.45 4.15 6.58
C LEU A 194 3.44 3.24 5.86
N PHE A 195 4.73 3.51 6.03
CA PHE A 195 5.81 2.82 5.31
C PHE A 195 6.44 1.74 6.19
N ILE A 196 6.24 0.48 5.80
CA ILE A 196 6.71 -0.68 6.54
C ILE A 196 7.98 -1.20 5.87
N SER A 197 9.07 -1.34 6.63
CA SER A 197 10.32 -1.92 6.18
C SER A 197 11.02 -2.66 7.31
N HIS A 198 11.88 -3.60 6.97
CA HIS A 198 12.86 -4.18 7.88
C HIS A 198 14.26 -3.56 7.71
N ASP A 199 14.46 -2.73 6.66
CA ASP A 199 15.71 -2.02 6.39
C ASP A 199 15.65 -0.60 6.95
N LEU A 200 16.47 -0.33 7.96
CA LEU A 200 16.58 0.98 8.61
C LEU A 200 17.09 2.06 7.66
N ASN A 201 18.00 1.72 6.72
CA ASN A 201 18.52 2.72 5.79
C ASN A 201 17.41 3.27 4.90
N VAL A 202 16.52 2.39 4.43
CA VAL A 202 15.33 2.79 3.65
C VAL A 202 14.43 3.71 4.44
N VAL A 203 14.21 3.42 5.72
CA VAL A 203 13.36 4.25 6.59
C VAL A 203 13.99 5.61 6.83
N TYR A 204 15.29 5.66 7.12
CA TYR A 204 16.01 6.95 7.29
C TYR A 204 16.02 7.80 6.02
N GLU A 205 15.96 7.19 4.84
CA GLU A 205 15.96 7.91 3.56
C GLU A 205 14.61 8.58 3.26
N ILE A 206 13.48 7.98 3.66
CA ILE A 206 12.16 8.41 3.17
C ILE A 206 11.19 8.88 4.26
N CYS A 207 11.32 8.43 5.50
CA CYS A 207 10.39 8.75 6.59
C CYS A 207 10.74 10.10 7.27
N ASP A 208 9.72 10.71 7.89
CA ASP A 208 9.87 11.97 8.65
C ASP A 208 10.44 11.76 10.04
#